data_eb192f097e0d82c24455b3388dfef6b0
#
_entry.id   eb192f097e0d82c24455b3388dfef6b0
#
_cell.length_a   1.000
_cell.length_b   1.000
_cell.length_c   1.000
_cell.angle_alpha   90.00
_cell.angle_beta   90.00
_cell.angle_gamma   90.00
#
_symmetry.space_group_name_H-M   'P 1'
#
loop_
_entity.id
_entity.type
_entity.pdbx_description
1 polymer ?
#
loop_
_entity_poly.entity_id
_entity_poly.type
_entity_poly.pdbx_seq_one_letter_code
_entity_poly.pdbx_strand_id
1 'polypeptide(L)'
;NMHYNNQEADIHIPDRVGEEEALARTTYMSIAAHQDDCEIMAYHAIAKCYGSEDDWYTAVVLTDGGGSPRSGMYADYTNAQIHEKRSQEQRDAADVGKYAAVVQLAYSSEEVRTTKKDSIEEELVKLLKMARPKYMFIHNPADRHETHLGACLRAIGAIRKLPPEMRPEKVYGMEVWRSLDWLSEKDRLIFD
;
A
#
# COMPACT_ATOMS: atom_id res chain seq x y z
N ASN A 1 -18.56 6.78 -4.68
CA ASN A 1 -17.19 7.05 -4.31
C ASN A 1 -17.01 6.82 -2.81
N MET A 2 -15.91 6.23 -2.41
CA MET A 2 -15.56 6.07 -1.01
C MET A 2 -15.31 7.43 -0.36
N HIS A 3 -15.75 7.59 0.88
CA HIS A 3 -15.43 8.77 1.66
C HIS A 3 -14.19 8.47 2.50
N TYR A 4 -13.09 9.18 2.23
CA TYR A 4 -11.83 9.07 2.96
C TYR A 4 -11.85 9.97 4.21
N ASN A 5 -11.18 9.52 5.27
CA ASN A 5 -11.14 10.27 6.54
C ASN A 5 -10.25 11.53 6.45
N ASN A 6 -9.19 11.45 5.63
CA ASN A 6 -8.30 12.58 5.40
C ASN A 6 -8.72 13.32 4.12
N GLN A 7 -8.77 14.65 4.17
CA GLN A 7 -9.10 15.49 3.01
C GLN A 7 -8.04 15.46 1.91
N GLU A 8 -6.80 15.13 2.28
CA GLU A 8 -5.68 14.97 1.36
C GLU A 8 -5.54 13.54 0.79
N ALA A 9 -6.45 12.64 1.21
CA ALA A 9 -6.47 11.30 0.62
C ALA A 9 -6.88 11.36 -0.85
N ASP A 10 -6.21 10.53 -1.65
CA ASP A 10 -6.36 10.50 -3.10
C ASP A 10 -6.50 9.06 -3.59
N ILE A 11 -7.28 8.89 -4.65
CA ILE A 11 -7.31 7.67 -5.45
C ILE A 11 -7.03 8.01 -6.91
N HIS A 12 -5.99 7.39 -7.46
CA HIS A 12 -5.65 7.49 -8.88
C HIS A 12 -5.93 6.16 -9.58
N ILE A 13 -6.64 6.24 -10.71
CA ILE A 13 -7.08 5.09 -11.52
C ILE A 13 -6.53 5.31 -12.94
N PRO A 14 -5.48 4.59 -13.35
CA PRO A 14 -4.76 4.81 -14.60
C PRO A 14 -5.65 4.77 -15.86
N ASP A 15 -6.57 3.85 -15.95
CA ASP A 15 -7.48 3.68 -17.10
C ASP A 15 -8.79 4.45 -16.96
N ARG A 16 -8.96 5.22 -15.87
CA ARG A 16 -10.10 6.12 -15.63
C ARG A 16 -11.49 5.46 -15.57
N VAL A 17 -11.56 4.18 -15.28
CA VAL A 17 -12.85 3.54 -14.94
C VAL A 17 -13.37 4.06 -13.60
N GLY A 18 -14.62 3.77 -13.25
CA GLY A 18 -15.17 4.18 -11.96
C GLY A 18 -14.42 3.56 -10.77
N GLU A 19 -14.36 4.27 -9.64
CA GLU A 19 -13.68 3.82 -8.42
C GLU A 19 -14.15 2.44 -7.95
N GLU A 20 -15.47 2.21 -7.95
CA GLU A 20 -16.05 0.92 -7.55
C GLU A 20 -15.59 -0.21 -8.47
N GLU A 21 -15.58 0.02 -9.78
CA GLU A 21 -15.11 -0.93 -10.77
C GLU A 21 -13.61 -1.20 -10.63
N ALA A 22 -12.80 -0.14 -10.48
CA ALA A 22 -11.35 -0.25 -10.29
C ALA A 22 -11.00 -1.09 -9.06
N LEU A 23 -11.66 -0.84 -7.94
CA LEU A 23 -11.41 -1.59 -6.71
C LEU A 23 -11.94 -3.02 -6.79
N ALA A 24 -13.15 -3.23 -7.34
CA ALA A 24 -13.79 -4.56 -7.38
C ALA A 24 -13.04 -5.59 -8.23
N ARG A 25 -12.26 -5.16 -9.24
CA ARG A 25 -11.43 -6.05 -10.07
C ARG A 25 -10.10 -6.44 -9.45
N THR A 26 -9.73 -5.87 -8.28
CA THR A 26 -8.45 -6.12 -7.62
C THR A 26 -8.29 -7.59 -7.23
N THR A 27 -7.22 -8.23 -7.71
CA THR A 27 -6.83 -9.59 -7.32
C THR A 27 -5.62 -9.58 -6.39
N TYR A 28 -4.68 -8.65 -6.60
CA TYR A 28 -3.46 -8.45 -5.82
C TYR A 28 -3.47 -7.05 -5.21
N MET A 29 -3.19 -6.96 -3.91
CA MET A 29 -3.15 -5.66 -3.21
C MET A 29 -1.94 -5.57 -2.30
N SER A 30 -1.29 -4.41 -2.29
CA SER A 30 -0.30 -4.07 -1.27
C SER A 30 -0.85 -3.00 -0.33
N ILE A 31 -0.50 -3.11 0.95
CA ILE A 31 -0.67 -2.03 1.94
C ILE A 31 0.71 -1.69 2.46
N ALA A 32 1.18 -0.50 2.17
CA ALA A 32 2.52 -0.01 2.48
C ALA A 32 2.50 1.28 3.27
N ALA A 33 3.63 1.57 3.93
CA ALA A 33 3.79 2.77 4.74
C ALA A 33 3.98 4.02 3.87
N HIS A 34 4.92 3.97 2.92
CA HIS A 34 5.34 5.14 2.14
C HIS A 34 5.18 4.89 0.64
N GLN A 35 5.23 5.97 -0.12
CA GLN A 35 5.39 5.92 -1.57
C GLN A 35 6.70 5.18 -1.90
N ASP A 36 6.72 4.42 -3.00
CA ASP A 36 7.79 3.50 -3.44
C ASP A 36 7.88 2.15 -2.73
N ASP A 37 7.44 2.01 -1.49
CA ASP A 37 7.47 0.72 -0.77
C ASP A 37 6.78 -0.41 -1.55
N CYS A 38 5.62 -0.13 -2.17
CA CYS A 38 4.85 -1.10 -2.94
C CYS A 38 5.66 -1.65 -4.13
N GLU A 39 6.31 -0.75 -4.87
CA GLU A 39 7.11 -1.08 -6.05
C GLU A 39 8.35 -1.90 -5.69
N ILE A 40 8.95 -1.62 -4.54
CA ILE A 40 10.14 -2.34 -4.06
C ILE A 40 9.76 -3.72 -3.54
N MET A 41 8.77 -3.79 -2.62
CA MET A 41 8.48 -5.04 -1.93
C MET A 41 7.51 -5.98 -2.64
N ALA A 42 6.65 -5.47 -3.54
CA ALA A 42 5.62 -6.26 -4.23
C ALA A 42 5.78 -6.28 -5.75
N TYR A 43 6.99 -6.06 -6.26
CA TYR A 43 7.27 -6.03 -7.70
C TYR A 43 6.74 -7.27 -8.44
N HIS A 44 6.87 -8.45 -7.84
CA HIS A 44 6.34 -9.69 -8.42
C HIS A 44 4.83 -9.60 -8.71
N ALA A 45 4.05 -9.07 -7.78
CA ALA A 45 2.60 -8.91 -7.96
C ALA A 45 2.28 -7.91 -9.06
N ILE A 46 3.01 -6.78 -9.11
CA ILE A 46 2.87 -5.77 -10.15
C ILE A 46 3.17 -6.37 -11.52
N ALA A 47 4.30 -7.06 -11.66
CA ALA A 47 4.73 -7.68 -12.91
C ALA A 47 3.73 -8.75 -13.38
N LYS A 48 3.17 -9.54 -12.46
CA LYS A 48 2.16 -10.56 -12.76
C LYS A 48 0.86 -9.95 -13.30
N CYS A 49 0.44 -8.82 -12.75
CA CYS A 49 -0.78 -8.13 -13.19
C CYS A 49 -0.56 -7.29 -14.45
N TYR A 50 0.68 -6.94 -14.77
CA TYR A 50 0.99 -6.06 -15.91
C TYR A 50 0.52 -6.65 -17.23
N GLY A 51 -0.49 -6.01 -17.83
CA GLY A 51 -1.06 -6.45 -19.10
C GLY A 51 -1.92 -7.72 -19.02
N SER A 52 -2.25 -8.19 -17.81
CA SER A 52 -3.23 -9.25 -17.60
C SER A 52 -4.65 -8.72 -17.80
N GLU A 53 -5.54 -9.55 -18.31
CA GLU A 53 -6.97 -9.25 -18.40
C GLU A 53 -7.72 -9.67 -17.12
N ASP A 54 -7.20 -10.67 -16.41
CA ASP A 54 -7.85 -11.30 -15.25
C ASP A 54 -7.28 -10.84 -13.90
N ASP A 55 -5.99 -10.50 -13.86
CA ASP A 55 -5.30 -10.12 -12.63
C ASP A 55 -5.03 -8.60 -12.59
N TRP A 56 -5.44 -7.97 -11.51
CA TRP A 56 -5.33 -6.53 -11.30
C TRP A 56 -4.67 -6.20 -9.96
N TYR A 57 -3.74 -5.27 -10.01
CA TYR A 57 -2.99 -4.84 -8.83
C TYR A 57 -3.48 -3.48 -8.31
N THR A 58 -3.69 -3.40 -7.00
CA THR A 58 -4.00 -2.15 -6.30
C THR A 58 -2.96 -1.89 -5.20
N ALA A 59 -2.41 -0.68 -5.17
CA ALA A 59 -1.55 -0.21 -4.10
C ALA A 59 -2.34 0.66 -3.11
N VAL A 60 -2.07 0.50 -1.81
CA VAL A 60 -2.56 1.39 -0.75
C VAL A 60 -1.36 1.91 0.03
N VAL A 61 -1.17 3.23 0.04
CA VAL A 61 -0.10 3.92 0.76
C VAL A 61 -0.71 4.68 1.93
N LEU A 62 -0.20 4.44 3.14
CA LEU A 62 -0.81 4.98 4.36
C LEU A 62 -0.37 6.40 4.67
N THR A 63 0.93 6.74 4.46
CA THR A 63 1.46 8.03 4.89
C THR A 63 1.51 9.07 3.78
N ASP A 64 1.57 10.33 4.20
CA ASP A 64 1.75 11.49 3.34
C ASP A 64 3.17 11.60 2.75
N GLY A 65 4.14 10.86 3.30
CA GLY A 65 5.56 10.94 2.89
C GLY A 65 6.24 12.26 3.24
N GLY A 66 5.54 13.21 3.87
CA GLY A 66 6.05 14.55 4.19
C GLY A 66 7.25 14.56 5.13
N GLY A 67 7.47 13.49 5.88
CA GLY A 67 8.64 13.28 6.76
C GLY A 67 9.91 12.79 6.06
N SER A 68 9.91 12.64 4.74
CA SER A 68 11.07 12.15 3.98
C SER A 68 12.30 13.03 4.16
N PRO A 69 13.53 12.47 4.16
CA PRO A 69 14.77 13.23 4.24
C PRO A 69 14.88 14.25 3.11
N ARG A 70 15.43 15.45 3.44
CA ARG A 70 15.71 16.51 2.46
C ARG A 70 17.15 16.42 2.01
N SER A 71 17.39 16.28 0.72
CA SER A 71 18.73 16.30 0.15
C SER A 71 18.71 16.79 -1.29
N GLY A 72 19.86 17.27 -1.78
CA GLY A 72 20.02 17.73 -3.15
C GLY A 72 19.00 18.80 -3.53
N MET A 73 18.31 18.61 -4.65
CA MET A 73 17.31 19.56 -5.16
C MET A 73 16.09 19.75 -4.26
N TYR A 74 15.88 18.86 -3.31
CA TYR A 74 14.74 18.90 -2.37
C TYR A 74 15.10 19.49 -1.01
N ALA A 75 16.34 20.01 -0.83
CA ALA A 75 16.84 20.47 0.47
C ALA A 75 15.92 21.53 1.13
N ASP A 76 15.36 22.42 0.32
CA ASP A 76 14.52 23.53 0.77
C ASP A 76 13.01 23.25 0.69
N TYR A 77 12.62 22.01 0.35
CA TYR A 77 11.21 21.67 0.23
C TYR A 77 10.52 21.62 1.60
N THR A 78 9.32 22.17 1.67
CA THR A 78 8.40 21.98 2.81
C THR A 78 7.82 20.57 2.83
N ASN A 79 7.23 20.17 3.95
CA ASN A 79 6.52 18.88 4.04
C ASN A 79 5.42 18.74 2.98
N ALA A 80 4.65 19.81 2.75
CA ALA A 80 3.60 19.82 1.74
C ALA A 80 4.14 19.64 0.31
N GLN A 81 5.28 20.27 -0.01
CA GLN A 81 5.91 20.10 -1.33
C GLN A 81 6.47 18.69 -1.52
N ILE A 82 7.02 18.08 -0.47
CA ILE A 82 7.46 16.67 -0.52
C ILE A 82 6.27 15.74 -0.67
N HIS A 83 5.19 15.96 0.10
CA HIS A 83 3.97 15.19 -0.04
C HIS A 83 3.44 15.22 -1.47
N GLU A 84 3.25 16.41 -2.05
CA GLU A 84 2.76 16.54 -3.43
C GLU A 84 3.69 15.84 -4.43
N LYS A 85 5.01 16.03 -4.29
CA LYS A 85 6.00 15.40 -5.17
C LYS A 85 5.91 13.87 -5.11
N ARG A 86 5.91 13.31 -3.91
CA ARG A 86 5.84 11.85 -3.72
C ARG A 86 4.50 11.27 -4.15
N SER A 87 3.41 11.98 -3.88
CA SER A 87 2.09 11.56 -4.34
C SER A 87 2.01 11.52 -5.87
N GLN A 88 2.63 12.49 -6.56
CA GLN A 88 2.69 12.46 -8.02
C GLN A 88 3.55 11.31 -8.53
N GLU A 89 4.72 11.06 -7.95
CA GLU A 89 5.58 9.94 -8.31
C GLU A 89 4.87 8.59 -8.13
N GLN A 90 4.05 8.46 -7.08
CA GLN A 90 3.26 7.26 -6.85
C GLN A 90 2.14 7.09 -7.90
N ARG A 91 1.50 8.18 -8.35
CA ARG A 91 0.54 8.16 -9.46
C ARG A 91 1.23 7.75 -10.77
N ASP A 92 2.40 8.33 -11.05
CA ASP A 92 3.20 8.00 -12.24
C ASP A 92 3.61 6.52 -12.25
N ALA A 93 3.99 5.97 -11.10
CA ALA A 93 4.30 4.55 -10.96
C ALA A 93 3.07 3.66 -11.26
N ALA A 94 1.89 4.06 -10.78
CA ALA A 94 0.64 3.35 -11.08
C ALA A 94 0.30 3.39 -12.58
N ASP A 95 0.53 4.50 -13.26
CA ASP A 95 0.34 4.62 -14.71
C ASP A 95 1.30 3.70 -15.49
N VAL A 96 2.58 3.70 -15.13
CA VAL A 96 3.60 2.83 -15.72
C VAL A 96 3.27 1.36 -15.49
N GLY A 97 2.90 1.00 -14.25
CA GLY A 97 2.58 -0.36 -13.83
C GLY A 97 1.19 -0.83 -14.26
N LYS A 98 0.36 0.04 -14.83
CA LYS A 98 -1.04 -0.25 -15.21
C LYS A 98 -1.84 -0.82 -14.04
N TYR A 99 -1.78 -0.17 -12.89
CA TYR A 99 -2.52 -0.62 -11.72
C TYR A 99 -4.04 -0.50 -11.93
N ALA A 100 -4.82 -1.29 -11.19
CA ALA A 100 -6.25 -1.05 -11.06
C ALA A 100 -6.52 0.30 -10.39
N ALA A 101 -5.79 0.56 -9.30
CA ALA A 101 -5.83 1.83 -8.58
C ALA A 101 -4.59 1.99 -7.69
N VAL A 102 -4.24 3.22 -7.33
CA VAL A 102 -3.44 3.53 -6.15
C VAL A 102 -4.23 4.44 -5.24
N VAL A 103 -4.34 4.07 -3.98
CA VAL A 103 -5.01 4.81 -2.92
C VAL A 103 -3.96 5.35 -1.97
N GLN A 104 -3.90 6.66 -1.79
CA GLN A 104 -2.99 7.34 -0.87
C GLN A 104 -3.82 7.96 0.26
N LEU A 105 -3.67 7.45 1.49
CA LEU A 105 -4.51 7.86 2.62
C LEU A 105 -3.99 9.10 3.34
N ALA A 106 -2.76 9.51 3.07
CA ALA A 106 -2.13 10.73 3.52
C ALA A 106 -2.14 10.95 5.05
N TYR A 107 -2.03 9.89 5.85
CA TYR A 107 -1.82 9.99 7.29
C TYR A 107 -0.39 10.41 7.61
N SER A 108 -0.15 11.05 8.74
CA SER A 108 1.21 11.23 9.22
C SER A 108 1.82 9.90 9.68
N SER A 109 3.15 9.79 9.62
CA SER A 109 3.86 8.60 10.13
C SER A 109 3.58 8.34 11.61
N GLU A 110 3.34 9.39 12.40
CA GLU A 110 2.97 9.27 13.81
C GLU A 110 1.60 8.62 13.99
N GLU A 111 0.61 9.00 13.18
CA GLU A 111 -0.73 8.40 13.21
C GLU A 111 -0.70 6.91 12.84
N VAL A 112 0.11 6.54 11.86
CA VAL A 112 0.26 5.13 11.46
C VAL A 112 0.91 4.30 12.58
N ARG A 113 1.91 4.84 13.28
CA ARG A 113 2.59 4.15 14.38
C ARG A 113 1.77 4.05 15.67
N THR A 114 0.85 5.01 15.93
CA THR A 114 0.10 5.01 17.18
C THR A 114 -1.07 4.03 17.14
N THR A 115 -1.25 3.23 18.19
CA THR A 115 -2.34 2.26 18.31
C THR A 115 -3.68 2.88 18.73
N LYS A 116 -3.71 4.18 19.00
CA LYS A 116 -4.89 4.87 19.55
C LYS A 116 -5.94 5.32 18.53
N LYS A 117 -5.66 5.18 17.23
CA LYS A 117 -6.59 5.57 16.15
C LYS A 117 -7.09 4.35 15.39
N ASP A 118 -8.30 3.93 15.68
CA ASP A 118 -8.98 2.85 14.91
C ASP A 118 -9.42 3.31 13.51
N SER A 119 -9.44 4.61 13.25
CA SER A 119 -9.92 5.20 11.99
C SER A 119 -9.17 4.69 10.75
N ILE A 120 -7.85 4.46 10.85
CA ILE A 120 -7.04 3.90 9.75
C ILE A 120 -7.49 2.47 9.44
N GLU A 121 -7.64 1.63 10.47
CA GLU A 121 -8.09 0.25 10.28
C GLU A 121 -9.52 0.18 9.74
N GLU A 122 -10.41 1.07 10.20
CA GLU A 122 -11.79 1.15 9.70
C GLU A 122 -11.83 1.54 8.22
N GLU A 123 -10.97 2.46 7.79
CA GLU A 123 -10.83 2.87 6.41
C GLU A 123 -10.27 1.73 5.55
N LEU A 124 -9.23 1.04 6.03
CA LEU A 124 -8.71 -0.16 5.38
C LEU A 124 -9.76 -1.27 5.28
N VAL A 125 -10.59 -1.47 6.30
CA VAL A 125 -11.71 -2.44 6.24
C VAL A 125 -12.68 -2.08 5.13
N LYS A 126 -13.02 -0.80 4.93
CA LYS A 126 -13.89 -0.36 3.83
C LYS A 126 -13.25 -0.68 2.47
N LEU A 127 -11.98 -0.32 2.27
CA LEU A 127 -11.23 -0.62 1.05
C LEU A 127 -11.18 -2.12 0.77
N LEU A 128 -10.85 -2.93 1.78
CA LEU A 128 -10.77 -4.38 1.64
C LEU A 128 -12.12 -5.03 1.32
N LYS A 129 -13.22 -4.51 1.86
CA LYS A 129 -14.56 -4.97 1.51
C LYS A 129 -14.97 -4.67 0.08
N MET A 130 -14.51 -3.55 -0.48
CA MET A 130 -14.75 -3.19 -1.87
C MET A 130 -13.87 -3.99 -2.82
N ALA A 131 -12.57 -4.07 -2.52
CA ALA A 131 -11.58 -4.68 -3.39
C ALA A 131 -11.56 -6.21 -3.33
N ARG A 132 -11.76 -6.82 -2.15
CA ARG A 132 -11.69 -8.27 -1.90
C ARG A 132 -10.48 -8.95 -2.54
N PRO A 133 -9.26 -8.45 -2.29
CA PRO A 133 -8.06 -8.98 -2.91
C PRO A 133 -7.88 -10.45 -2.54
N LYS A 134 -7.45 -11.25 -3.51
CA LYS A 134 -7.13 -12.66 -3.31
C LYS A 134 -5.77 -12.82 -2.61
N TYR A 135 -4.81 -11.98 -3.00
CA TYR A 135 -3.46 -11.99 -2.47
C TYR A 135 -3.07 -10.61 -1.95
N MET A 136 -2.48 -10.57 -0.76
CA MET A 136 -2.02 -9.33 -0.16
C MET A 136 -0.54 -9.35 0.17
N PHE A 137 0.09 -8.19 0.03
CA PHE A 137 1.50 -7.94 0.32
C PHE A 137 1.58 -6.78 1.31
N ILE A 138 2.16 -7.03 2.48
CA ILE A 138 2.29 -6.06 3.56
C ILE A 138 3.73 -6.06 4.08
N HIS A 139 4.13 -5.03 4.82
CA HIS A 139 5.39 -5.08 5.54
C HIS A 139 5.41 -6.27 6.50
N ASN A 140 6.59 -6.83 6.76
CA ASN A 140 6.71 -7.92 7.71
C ASN A 140 6.74 -7.41 9.18
N PRO A 141 6.32 -8.23 10.16
CA PRO A 141 6.26 -7.81 11.56
C PRO A 141 7.63 -7.69 12.24
N ALA A 142 8.71 -8.08 11.57
CA ALA A 142 10.09 -7.94 12.04
C ALA A 142 10.84 -6.79 11.36
N ASP A 143 10.13 -5.92 10.64
CA ASP A 143 10.73 -4.73 10.02
C ASP A 143 11.30 -3.81 11.09
N ARG A 144 12.44 -3.17 10.78
CA ARG A 144 13.12 -2.25 11.69
C ARG A 144 12.57 -0.83 11.65
N HIS A 145 11.85 -0.48 10.61
CA HIS A 145 11.26 0.85 10.47
C HIS A 145 9.91 0.89 11.20
N GLU A 146 9.80 1.75 12.21
CA GLU A 146 8.61 1.81 13.05
C GLU A 146 7.31 2.08 12.26
N THR A 147 7.37 2.89 11.19
CA THR A 147 6.20 3.16 10.35
C THR A 147 5.82 1.94 9.51
N HIS A 148 6.80 1.16 9.03
CA HIS A 148 6.52 -0.13 8.35
C HIS A 148 5.85 -1.12 9.30
N LEU A 149 6.35 -1.21 10.54
CA LEU A 149 5.72 -2.05 11.56
C LEU A 149 4.30 -1.56 11.87
N GLY A 150 4.10 -0.25 12.01
CA GLY A 150 2.78 0.34 12.17
C GLY A 150 1.83 -0.02 11.02
N ALA A 151 2.26 0.13 9.78
CA ALA A 151 1.49 -0.24 8.59
C ALA A 151 1.15 -1.73 8.56
N CYS A 152 2.11 -2.60 8.90
CA CYS A 152 1.89 -4.04 9.04
C CYS A 152 0.77 -4.35 10.05
N LEU A 153 0.84 -3.77 11.24
CA LEU A 153 -0.13 -3.99 12.31
C LEU A 153 -1.53 -3.47 11.93
N ARG A 154 -1.62 -2.30 11.25
CA ARG A 154 -2.87 -1.76 10.72
C ARG A 154 -3.50 -2.69 9.67
N ALA A 155 -2.68 -3.19 8.74
CA ALA A 155 -3.15 -4.13 7.73
C ALA A 155 -3.68 -5.43 8.35
N ILE A 156 -2.93 -6.03 9.28
CA ILE A 156 -3.36 -7.23 10.00
C ILE A 156 -4.64 -6.96 10.81
N GLY A 157 -4.71 -5.83 11.52
CA GLY A 157 -5.90 -5.42 12.28
C GLY A 157 -7.14 -5.32 11.39
N ALA A 158 -7.01 -4.68 10.22
CA ALA A 158 -8.09 -4.55 9.25
C ALA A 158 -8.54 -5.93 8.70
N ILE A 159 -7.60 -6.79 8.31
CA ILE A 159 -7.91 -8.14 7.81
C ILE A 159 -8.64 -8.96 8.88
N ARG A 160 -8.25 -8.86 10.14
CA ARG A 160 -8.91 -9.58 11.24
C ARG A 160 -10.33 -9.13 11.50
N LYS A 161 -10.66 -7.86 11.21
CA LYS A 161 -12.02 -7.30 11.32
C LYS A 161 -12.94 -7.71 10.16
N LEU A 162 -12.40 -8.28 9.08
CA LEU A 162 -13.21 -8.79 7.98
C LEU A 162 -13.93 -10.09 8.35
N PRO A 163 -15.16 -10.30 7.83
CA PRO A 163 -15.77 -11.60 7.81
C PRO A 163 -14.84 -12.65 7.17
N PRO A 164 -14.80 -13.89 7.64
CA PRO A 164 -13.88 -14.91 7.12
C PRO A 164 -13.91 -15.08 5.60
N GLU A 165 -15.08 -15.02 4.99
CA GLU A 165 -15.32 -15.17 3.54
C GLU A 165 -14.85 -13.96 2.70
N MET A 166 -14.49 -12.84 3.35
CA MET A 166 -13.93 -11.64 2.69
C MET A 166 -12.43 -11.50 2.89
N ARG A 167 -11.82 -12.40 3.66
CA ARG A 167 -10.38 -12.34 3.91
C ARG A 167 -9.59 -12.81 2.69
N PRO A 168 -8.40 -12.24 2.45
CA PRO A 168 -7.52 -12.72 1.39
C PRO A 168 -7.14 -14.20 1.62
N GLU A 169 -6.93 -14.94 0.53
CA GLU A 169 -6.49 -16.33 0.61
C GLU A 169 -5.07 -16.43 1.18
N LYS A 170 -4.21 -15.46 0.84
CA LYS A 170 -2.83 -15.39 1.33
C LYS A 170 -2.42 -13.95 1.61
N VAL A 171 -1.65 -13.80 2.68
CA VAL A 171 -1.01 -12.54 3.06
C VAL A 171 0.49 -12.80 3.18
N TYR A 172 1.28 -12.06 2.43
CA TYR A 172 2.73 -12.17 2.40
C TYR A 172 3.36 -11.01 3.18
N GLY A 173 4.26 -11.33 4.10
CA GLY A 173 5.13 -10.37 4.75
C GLY A 173 6.34 -10.09 3.86
N MET A 174 6.54 -8.84 3.46
CA MET A 174 7.59 -8.40 2.54
C MET A 174 8.63 -7.55 3.27
N GLU A 175 9.76 -7.33 2.64
CA GLU A 175 10.81 -6.44 3.14
C GLU A 175 11.25 -5.46 2.04
N VAL A 176 11.37 -4.17 2.40
CA VAL A 176 11.82 -3.12 1.49
C VAL A 176 13.35 -3.04 1.43
N TRP A 177 14.03 -3.24 2.57
CA TRP A 177 15.47 -2.99 2.73
C TRP A 177 16.36 -4.13 2.23
N ARG A 178 15.88 -5.35 2.32
CA ARG A 178 16.59 -6.58 1.99
C ARG A 178 15.60 -7.56 1.37
N SER A 179 16.08 -8.72 0.98
CA SER A 179 15.26 -9.78 0.35
C SER A 179 14.85 -10.86 1.35
N LEU A 180 14.56 -10.51 2.61
CA LEU A 180 14.33 -11.47 3.69
C LEU A 180 15.50 -12.48 3.87
N ASP A 181 16.71 -12.08 3.48
CA ASP A 181 17.91 -12.93 3.45
C ASP A 181 18.44 -13.28 4.84
N TRP A 182 17.85 -12.69 5.88
CA TRP A 182 18.03 -13.07 7.29
C TRP A 182 17.17 -14.28 7.72
N LEU A 183 16.22 -14.73 6.87
CA LEU A 183 15.50 -15.98 7.01
C LEU A 183 16.21 -17.10 6.25
N SER A 184 16.00 -18.34 6.68
CA SER A 184 16.47 -19.49 5.91
C SER A 184 15.68 -19.63 4.61
N GLU A 185 16.27 -20.23 3.57
CA GLU A 185 15.61 -20.38 2.27
C GLU A 185 14.26 -21.12 2.35
N LYS A 186 14.15 -22.10 3.25
CA LYS A 186 12.90 -22.85 3.46
C LYS A 186 11.76 -22.00 4.04
N ASP A 187 12.08 -20.86 4.67
CA ASP A 187 11.12 -19.97 5.31
C ASP A 187 10.78 -18.76 4.42
N ARG A 188 11.33 -18.72 3.21
CA ARG A 188 11.07 -17.68 2.20
C ARG A 188 10.31 -18.24 1.02
N LEU A 189 9.44 -17.42 0.43
CA LEU A 189 8.95 -17.63 -0.92
C LEU A 189 9.80 -16.80 -1.88
N ILE A 190 10.36 -17.48 -2.86
CA ILE A 190 11.18 -16.88 -3.92
C ILE A 190 10.38 -16.96 -5.21
N PHE A 191 10.27 -15.85 -5.91
CA PHE A 191 9.66 -15.76 -7.23
C PHE A 191 10.77 -15.48 -8.24
N ASP A 192 10.89 -16.33 -9.26
CA ASP A 192 11.83 -16.20 -10.37
C ASP A 192 11.23 -15.43 -11.54
#